data_0aba3ec87b829f64157f5a048987e331
#
_entry.id   0aba3ec87b829f64157f5a048987e331
#
_cell.length_a   1.000
_cell.length_b   1.000
_cell.length_c   1.000
_cell.angle_alpha   90.00
_cell.angle_beta   90.00
_cell.angle_gamma   90.00
#
_symmetry.space_group_name_H-M   'P 1'
#
loop_
_entity.id
_entity.type
_entity.pdbx_description
1 polymer ?
#
loop_
_entity_poly.entity_id
_entity_poly.type
_entity_poly.pdbx_seq_one_letter_code
_entity_poly.pdbx_strand_id
1 'polypeptide(L)'
;MFYDLKDKKPKNSGQNWVAPNATIIGDVTLEKNSSIWFNATLRGDIENIHIGEGSNVQDGSVLHTDPGYPLKIGKNVTVGHMVMLSVFPYSPFFLFSYFSYNFTR
;
A
#
# COMPACT_ATOMS: atom_id res chain seq x y z
N MET A 1 2.71 6.14 -10.88
CA MET A 1 1.65 6.88 -11.59
C MET A 1 0.30 6.58 -10.98
N PHE A 2 -0.54 7.60 -10.89
CA PHE A 2 -1.85 7.50 -10.22
C PHE A 2 -2.95 7.33 -11.25
N TYR A 3 -3.87 6.42 -10.96
CA TYR A 3 -5.00 6.17 -11.84
C TYR A 3 -6.30 6.19 -11.05
N ASP A 4 -7.30 6.89 -11.57
CA ASP A 4 -8.65 6.81 -11.05
C ASP A 4 -9.32 5.55 -11.59
N LEU A 5 -10.21 4.98 -10.80
CA LEU A 5 -11.00 3.84 -11.22
C LEU A 5 -12.46 4.16 -10.93
N LYS A 6 -13.14 4.71 -11.93
CA LYS A 6 -14.50 5.24 -11.80
C LYS A 6 -14.54 6.31 -10.70
N ASP A 7 -15.29 6.09 -9.63
CA ASP A 7 -15.36 7.04 -8.53
C ASP A 7 -14.30 6.82 -7.46
N LYS A 8 -13.45 5.81 -7.63
CA LYS A 8 -12.37 5.53 -6.68
C LYS A 8 -11.11 6.26 -7.15
N LYS A 9 -10.60 7.13 -6.30
CA LYS A 9 -9.46 7.98 -6.65
C LYS A 9 -8.39 7.90 -5.57
N PRO A 10 -7.12 7.83 -5.96
CA PRO A 10 -6.05 7.89 -4.97
C PRO A 10 -6.06 9.23 -4.25
N LYS A 11 -5.83 9.16 -2.94
CA LYS A 11 -5.71 10.34 -2.08
C LYS A 11 -4.28 10.42 -1.59
N ASN A 12 -3.61 11.49 -1.99
CA ASN A 12 -2.22 11.70 -1.65
C ASN A 12 -2.10 12.96 -0.80
N SER A 13 -1.64 12.81 0.44
CA SER A 13 -1.48 13.95 1.34
C SER A 13 -0.35 14.89 0.92
N GLY A 14 0.52 14.43 0.04
CA GLY A 14 1.71 15.17 -0.31
C GLY A 14 2.86 14.84 0.62
N GLN A 15 4.00 15.50 0.43
CA GLN A 15 5.18 15.27 1.26
C GLN A 15 5.59 13.80 1.31
N ASN A 16 5.47 13.13 0.18
CA ASN A 16 5.87 11.73 0.06
C ASN A 16 6.55 11.51 -1.28
N TRP A 17 7.04 10.30 -1.50
CA TRP A 17 7.70 9.99 -2.74
C TRP A 17 7.09 8.75 -3.38
N VAL A 18 6.79 8.86 -4.66
CA VAL A 18 6.25 7.74 -5.43
C VAL A 18 7.09 7.56 -6.67
N ALA A 19 7.64 6.39 -6.87
CA ALA A 19 8.48 6.11 -8.03
C ALA A 19 7.67 6.30 -9.32
N PRO A 20 8.30 6.81 -10.38
CA PRO A 20 7.57 7.07 -11.61
C PRO A 20 6.94 5.83 -12.24
N ASN A 21 7.49 4.65 -12.00
CA ASN A 21 6.92 3.43 -12.54
C ASN A 21 6.15 2.61 -11.49
N ALA A 22 5.87 3.17 -10.35
CA ALA A 22 4.91 2.57 -9.43
C ALA A 22 3.50 2.82 -9.94
N THR A 23 2.59 1.88 -9.68
CA THR A 23 1.21 2.00 -10.11
C THR A 23 0.31 2.08 -8.90
N ILE A 24 -0.44 3.16 -8.79
CA ILE A 24 -1.38 3.37 -7.69
C ILE A 24 -2.73 3.62 -8.31
N ILE A 25 -3.65 2.69 -8.11
CA ILE A 25 -4.93 2.75 -8.78
C ILE A 25 -6.09 2.54 -7.81
N GLY A 26 -7.09 3.39 -7.93
CA GLY A 26 -8.34 3.26 -7.19
C GLY A 26 -8.27 3.86 -5.81
N ASP A 27 -8.92 3.21 -4.86
CA ASP A 27 -9.07 3.73 -3.50
C ASP A 27 -7.82 3.46 -2.69
N VAL A 28 -6.83 4.32 -2.85
CA VAL A 28 -5.55 4.23 -2.15
C VAL A 28 -5.28 5.56 -1.45
N THR A 29 -4.93 5.50 -0.18
CA THR A 29 -4.60 6.69 0.61
C THR A 29 -3.13 6.64 1.01
N LEU A 30 -2.38 7.67 0.66
CA LEU A 30 -0.97 7.79 1.03
C LEU A 30 -0.79 8.94 2.02
N GLU A 31 -0.33 8.62 3.22
CA GLU A 31 -0.05 9.63 4.22
C GLU A 31 1.32 10.27 3.99
N LYS A 32 1.60 11.35 4.71
CA LYS A 32 2.85 12.07 4.55
C LYS A 32 4.05 11.21 4.91
N ASN A 33 5.17 11.50 4.29
CA ASN A 33 6.44 10.80 4.51
C ASN A 33 6.38 9.31 4.18
N SER A 34 5.36 8.86 3.46
CA SER A 34 5.34 7.53 2.91
C SER A 34 6.14 7.49 1.60
N SER A 35 6.55 6.30 1.19
CA SER A 35 7.25 6.16 -0.08
C SER A 35 6.85 4.85 -0.76
N ILE A 36 6.65 4.94 -2.06
CA ILE A 36 6.25 3.79 -2.88
C ILE A 36 7.30 3.63 -3.96
N TRP A 37 7.93 2.48 -3.98
CA TRP A 37 9.15 2.31 -4.76
C TRP A 37 8.91 1.67 -6.11
N PHE A 38 9.99 1.40 -6.84
CA PHE A 38 9.92 1.06 -8.26
C PHE A 38 9.12 -0.22 -8.50
N ASN A 39 8.25 -0.20 -9.50
CA ASN A 39 7.43 -1.34 -9.93
C ASN A 39 6.43 -1.84 -8.88
N ALA A 40 6.24 -1.12 -7.80
CA ALA A 40 5.22 -1.49 -6.83
C ALA A 40 3.84 -1.22 -7.40
N THR A 41 2.86 -2.05 -7.04
CA THR A 41 1.47 -1.90 -7.49
C THR A 41 0.55 -1.90 -6.30
N LEU A 42 -0.18 -0.80 -6.13
CA LEU A 42 -1.20 -0.66 -5.09
C LEU A 42 -2.54 -0.58 -5.80
N ARG A 43 -3.29 -1.66 -5.72
CA ARG A 43 -4.55 -1.76 -6.47
C ARG A 43 -5.73 -1.77 -5.51
N GLY A 44 -6.29 -0.60 -5.26
CA GLY A 44 -7.45 -0.43 -4.41
C GLY A 44 -8.74 -0.42 -5.22
N ASP A 45 -8.98 -1.48 -5.95
CA ASP A 45 -10.12 -1.57 -6.83
C ASP A 45 -11.38 -2.08 -6.11
N ILE A 46 -11.23 -2.67 -4.96
CA ILE A 46 -12.36 -3.21 -4.19
C ILE A 46 -12.52 -2.46 -2.88
N GLU A 47 -11.49 -2.50 -2.02
CA GLU A 47 -11.50 -1.78 -0.75
C GLU A 47 -10.31 -0.87 -0.65
N ASN A 48 -10.30 0.00 0.34
CA ASN A 48 -9.22 0.97 0.53
C ASN A 48 -7.90 0.30 0.88
N ILE A 49 -6.83 0.83 0.31
CA ILE A 49 -5.46 0.57 0.75
C ILE A 49 -4.94 1.85 1.40
N HIS A 50 -4.55 1.78 2.65
CA HIS A 50 -4.07 2.94 3.39
C HIS A 50 -2.62 2.74 3.79
N ILE A 51 -1.76 3.62 3.34
CA ILE A 51 -0.33 3.60 3.70
C ILE A 51 -0.09 4.68 4.74
N GLY A 52 0.28 4.25 5.94
CA GLY A 52 0.45 5.16 7.05
C GLY A 52 1.67 6.02 6.96
N GLU A 53 1.72 7.03 7.82
CA GLU A 53 2.79 8.02 7.85
C GLU A 53 4.15 7.34 8.06
N GLY A 54 5.13 7.71 7.25
CA GLY A 54 6.49 7.21 7.38
C GLY A 54 6.69 5.78 6.89
N SER A 55 5.65 5.16 6.35
CA SER A 55 5.74 3.78 5.85
C SER A 55 6.23 3.74 4.42
N ASN A 56 6.78 2.58 4.03
CA ASN A 56 7.23 2.42 2.67
C ASN A 56 6.83 1.07 2.10
N VAL A 57 6.58 1.07 0.80
CA VAL A 57 6.31 -0.13 0.02
C VAL A 57 7.42 -0.25 -0.99
N GLN A 58 8.23 -1.27 -0.87
CA GLN A 58 9.45 -1.34 -1.65
C GLN A 58 9.26 -2.05 -2.98
N ASP A 59 10.35 -2.15 -3.72
CA ASP A 59 10.36 -2.50 -5.13
C ASP A 59 9.61 -3.79 -5.43
N GLY A 60 8.74 -3.73 -6.43
CA GLY A 60 8.06 -4.90 -6.96
C GLY A 60 6.93 -5.46 -6.12
N SER A 61 6.61 -4.83 -5.00
CA SER A 61 5.55 -5.32 -4.11
C SER A 61 4.18 -5.08 -4.72
N VAL A 62 3.23 -5.96 -4.40
CA VAL A 62 1.86 -5.87 -4.89
C VAL A 62 0.90 -5.90 -3.70
N LEU A 63 0.08 -4.86 -3.58
CA LEU A 63 -0.91 -4.74 -2.52
C LEU A 63 -2.30 -4.73 -3.13
N HIS A 64 -3.19 -5.56 -2.59
CA HIS A 64 -4.53 -5.72 -3.12
C HIS A 64 -5.51 -5.98 -1.99
N THR A 65 -6.80 -5.75 -2.25
CA THR A 65 -7.84 -5.90 -1.23
C THR A 65 -8.96 -6.79 -1.74
N ASP A 66 -9.67 -7.43 -0.80
CA ASP A 66 -10.86 -8.22 -1.09
C ASP A 66 -12.10 -7.54 -0.51
N PRO A 67 -13.30 -7.89 -0.99
CA PRO A 67 -14.52 -7.26 -0.50
C PRO A 67 -14.67 -7.35 1.01
N GLY A 68 -14.90 -6.21 1.66
CA GLY A 68 -15.06 -6.13 3.10
C GLY A 68 -13.76 -6.11 3.89
N TYR A 69 -12.61 -6.18 3.23
CA TYR A 69 -11.33 -6.26 3.93
C TYR A 69 -10.34 -5.23 3.40
N PRO A 70 -10.41 -3.99 3.92
CA PRO A 70 -9.42 -2.98 3.56
C PRO A 70 -8.04 -3.35 4.10
N LEU A 71 -7.02 -2.89 3.40
CA LEU A 71 -5.64 -3.13 3.78
C LEU A 71 -5.09 -1.85 4.43
N LYS A 72 -4.70 -1.96 5.68
CA LYS A 72 -4.16 -0.81 6.39
C LYS A 72 -2.73 -1.07 6.83
N ILE A 73 -1.81 -0.31 6.29
CA ILE A 73 -0.42 -0.29 6.73
C ILE A 73 -0.29 0.85 7.73
N GLY A 74 0.19 0.54 8.93
CA GLY A 74 0.33 1.52 9.99
C GLY A 74 1.47 2.48 9.76
N LYS A 75 1.87 3.19 10.81
CA LYS A 75 2.98 4.15 10.74
C LYS A 75 4.31 3.43 10.80
N ASN A 76 5.28 3.96 10.07
CA ASN A 76 6.68 3.52 10.12
C ASN A 76 6.84 2.03 9.86
N VAL A 77 6.06 1.52 8.92
CA VAL A 77 6.07 0.12 8.52
C VAL A 77 6.85 0.00 7.21
N THR A 78 7.69 -1.01 7.11
CA THR A 78 8.38 -1.33 5.87
C THR A 78 7.78 -2.60 5.26
N VAL A 79 7.23 -2.46 4.06
CA VAL A 79 6.88 -3.60 3.23
C VAL A 79 8.07 -3.84 2.31
N GLY A 80 8.75 -4.95 2.50
CA GLY A 80 9.99 -5.22 1.78
C GLY A 80 9.79 -5.46 0.29
N HIS A 81 10.88 -5.86 -0.35
CA HIS A 81 10.87 -6.06 -1.80
C HIS A 81 10.05 -7.30 -2.18
N MET A 82 9.34 -7.22 -3.29
CA MET A 82 8.64 -8.35 -3.89
C MET A 82 7.66 -9.04 -2.94
N VAL A 83 7.03 -8.26 -2.07
CA VAL A 83 6.05 -8.76 -1.12
C VAL A 83 4.67 -8.69 -1.76
N MET A 84 3.88 -9.75 -1.61
CA MET A 84 2.49 -9.73 -2.00
C MET A 84 1.63 -9.67 -0.74
N LEU A 85 0.84 -8.62 -0.61
CA LEU A 85 -0.10 -8.49 0.49
C LEU A 85 -1.52 -8.47 -0.06
N SER A 86 -2.30 -9.43 0.40
CA SER A 86 -3.71 -9.51 0.10
C SER A 86 -4.43 -9.75 1.41
N VAL A 87 -5.54 -9.06 1.61
CA VAL A 87 -6.27 -9.19 2.87
C VAL A 87 -7.31 -10.30 2.74
N PHE A 88 -7.28 -11.22 3.69
CA PHE A 88 -8.20 -12.35 3.71
C PHE A 88 -9.12 -12.27 4.91
N PRO A 89 -10.24 -12.99 4.91
CA PRO A 89 -11.16 -12.99 6.04
C PRO A 89 -10.56 -13.39 7.38
N TYR A 90 -9.43 -14.07 7.38
CA TYR A 90 -8.95 -14.72 8.60
C TYR A 90 -8.01 -13.89 9.44
N SER A 91 -7.11 -13.12 8.85
CA SER A 91 -6.09 -12.47 9.64
C SER A 91 -5.64 -11.18 8.97
N PRO A 92 -6.48 -10.16 9.01
CA PRO A 92 -6.21 -8.98 8.21
C PRO A 92 -5.10 -8.10 8.74
N PHE A 93 -4.97 -7.93 10.04
CA PHE A 93 -4.12 -6.83 10.48
C PHE A 93 -2.73 -7.15 10.89
N PHE A 94 -2.59 -7.92 11.94
CA PHE A 94 -1.26 -8.04 12.51
C PHE A 94 -0.30 -8.77 11.61
N LEU A 95 -0.81 -9.34 10.56
CA LEU A 95 0.03 -9.92 9.55
C LEU A 95 0.95 -8.88 8.95
N PHE A 96 0.48 -7.67 8.78
CA PHE A 96 1.25 -6.61 8.16
C PHE A 96 2.38 -6.12 9.05
N SER A 97 2.11 -5.95 10.31
CA SER A 97 3.16 -5.58 11.25
C SER A 97 4.25 -6.61 11.27
N TYR A 98 3.86 -7.86 11.24
CA TYR A 98 4.82 -8.94 11.28
C TYR A 98 5.69 -8.95 10.03
N PHE A 99 5.07 -8.85 8.84
CA PHE A 99 5.80 -8.80 7.59
C PHE A 99 6.76 -7.63 7.54
N SER A 100 6.29 -6.46 7.91
CA SER A 100 7.13 -5.28 7.85
C SER A 100 8.36 -5.47 8.73
N TYR A 101 8.18 -6.02 9.90
CA TYR A 101 9.29 -6.24 10.79
C TYR A 101 10.32 -7.19 10.19
N ASN A 102 9.87 -8.24 9.53
CA ASN A 102 10.77 -9.23 8.96
C ASN A 102 11.46 -8.74 7.70
N PHE A 103 10.84 -7.87 6.96
CA PHE A 103 11.37 -7.39 5.68
C PHE A 103 12.18 -6.11 5.80
N THR A 104 12.30 -5.56 6.97
CA THR A 104 13.19 -4.40 7.17
C THR A 104 14.64 -4.79 7.23
N ARG A 105 14.93 -6.06 7.33
CA ARG A 105 16.29 -6.52 7.43
C ARG A 105 17.09 -6.28 6.18
#